data_c5e9948d0c8577fec6ff9863f0f3a33f
#
_entry.id   c5e9948d0c8577fec6ff9863f0f3a33f
#
_cell.length_a   1.000
_cell.length_b   1.000
_cell.length_c   1.000
_cell.angle_alpha   90.00
_cell.angle_beta   90.00
_cell.angle_gamma   90.00
#
_symmetry.space_group_name_H-M   'P 1'
#
loop_
_entity.id
_entity.type
_entity.pdbx_description
1 polymer ?
#
loop_
_entity_poly.entity_id
_entity_poly.type
_entity_poly.pdbx_seq_one_letter_code
_entity_poly.pdbx_strand_id
1 'polypeptide(L)'
;MSTPSQRTWQFESFYHTIINARDVDETIAFYELLGFEILDDRRSTVWPDDQGAFFGLIPDIKGRAALMRLPADPNGPMLDIIEWQVPRVDFPARSPEVVPRVLAFRVENVKAAFQELRALGVTFTKPQPNEMPEVGIVASAACEDPNGNLIEIIELEPGLRHSKIGTVYREDEG
;
A
#
# COMPACT_ATOMS: atom_id res chain seq x y z
N MET A 1 -27.16 -9.43 27.15
CA MET A 1 -26.07 -8.87 26.33
C MET A 1 -24.98 -8.46 27.29
N SER A 2 -23.82 -9.14 27.25
CA SER A 2 -22.70 -8.81 28.13
C SER A 2 -22.13 -7.46 27.74
N THR A 3 -22.01 -6.55 28.69
CA THR A 3 -21.30 -5.27 28.53
C THR A 3 -19.88 -5.56 28.07
N PRO A 4 -19.35 -4.89 27.05
CA PRO A 4 -17.95 -5.08 26.68
C PRO A 4 -17.10 -4.82 27.90
N SER A 5 -16.26 -5.79 28.29
CA SER A 5 -15.29 -5.59 29.36
C SER A 5 -14.47 -4.34 29.03
N GLN A 6 -14.33 -3.46 30.01
CA GLN A 6 -13.54 -2.23 29.86
C GLN A 6 -12.11 -2.65 29.51
N ARG A 7 -11.71 -2.48 28.23
CA ARG A 7 -10.36 -2.80 27.78
C ARG A 7 -9.37 -1.87 28.49
N THR A 8 -8.29 -2.45 29.00
CA THR A 8 -7.17 -1.70 29.60
C THR A 8 -6.10 -1.29 28.58
N TRP A 9 -6.34 -1.55 27.30
CA TRP A 9 -5.46 -1.25 26.18
C TRP A 9 -6.26 -0.79 24.96
N GLN A 10 -5.61 -0.06 24.06
CA GLN A 10 -6.16 0.36 22.77
C GLN A 10 -5.06 0.40 21.71
N PHE A 11 -5.45 0.29 20.45
CA PHE A 11 -4.54 0.59 19.36
C PHE A 11 -4.33 2.11 19.27
N GLU A 12 -3.09 2.54 19.11
CA GLU A 12 -2.75 3.97 18.99
C GLU A 12 -2.79 4.41 17.52
N SER A 13 -2.26 3.58 16.61
CA SER A 13 -2.19 3.88 15.18
C SER A 13 -2.05 2.62 14.33
N PHE A 14 -2.20 2.77 13.02
CA PHE A 14 -1.75 1.79 12.05
C PHE A 14 -0.28 2.07 11.75
N TYR A 15 0.64 1.22 12.23
CA TYR A 15 2.08 1.48 12.22
C TYR A 15 2.70 1.34 10.84
N HIS A 16 2.63 0.13 10.24
CA HIS A 16 3.13 -0.13 8.89
C HIS A 16 2.39 -1.29 8.21
N THR A 17 2.54 -1.39 6.91
CA THR A 17 2.23 -2.59 6.14
C THR A 17 3.49 -3.16 5.53
N ILE A 18 3.60 -4.49 5.50
CA ILE A 18 4.72 -5.18 4.85
C ILE A 18 4.40 -5.37 3.38
N ILE A 19 5.33 -4.95 2.53
CA ILE A 19 5.36 -5.23 1.10
C ILE A 19 6.42 -6.30 0.86
N ASN A 20 5.98 -7.50 0.52
CA ASN A 20 6.90 -8.55 0.09
C ASN A 20 7.46 -8.17 -1.28
N ALA A 21 8.76 -7.99 -1.36
CA ALA A 21 9.45 -7.55 -2.55
C ALA A 21 10.18 -8.70 -3.25
N ARG A 22 10.10 -8.73 -4.57
CA ARG A 22 10.89 -9.60 -5.42
C ARG A 22 12.33 -9.10 -5.49
N ASP A 23 12.49 -7.80 -5.55
CA ASP A 23 13.73 -7.03 -5.50
C ASP A 23 13.46 -5.78 -4.67
N VAL A 24 14.20 -5.60 -3.58
CA VAL A 24 14.00 -4.49 -2.64
C VAL A 24 14.39 -3.16 -3.27
N ASP A 25 15.45 -3.14 -4.10
CA ASP A 25 15.96 -1.90 -4.69
C ASP A 25 15.00 -1.40 -5.79
N GLU A 26 14.46 -2.29 -6.64
CA GLU A 26 13.43 -1.96 -7.63
C GLU A 26 12.14 -1.47 -6.95
N THR A 27 11.74 -2.13 -5.87
CA THR A 27 10.52 -1.77 -5.15
C THR A 27 10.66 -0.40 -4.46
N ILE A 28 11.80 -0.12 -3.82
CA ILE A 28 12.09 1.19 -3.24
C ILE A 28 12.01 2.27 -4.32
N ALA A 29 12.71 2.08 -5.45
CA ALA A 29 12.70 3.05 -6.54
C ALA A 29 11.28 3.36 -7.05
N PHE A 30 10.40 2.36 -7.13
CA PHE A 30 9.00 2.57 -7.48
C PHE A 30 8.26 3.44 -6.46
N TYR A 31 8.39 3.16 -5.15
CA TYR A 31 7.72 3.96 -4.13
C TYR A 31 8.31 5.36 -3.97
N GLU A 32 9.60 5.56 -4.29
CA GLU A 32 10.21 6.90 -4.39
C GLU A 32 9.54 7.74 -5.49
N LEU A 33 9.15 7.16 -6.65
CA LEU A 33 8.36 7.86 -7.68
C LEU A 33 6.99 8.34 -7.14
N LEU A 34 6.42 7.63 -6.15
CA LEU A 34 5.17 8.01 -5.50
C LEU A 34 5.38 9.03 -4.36
N GLY A 35 6.62 9.47 -4.11
CA GLY A 35 6.95 10.46 -3.10
C GLY A 35 7.28 9.90 -1.72
N PHE A 36 7.45 8.59 -1.58
CA PHE A 36 7.97 7.99 -0.36
C PHE A 36 9.47 8.22 -0.24
N GLU A 37 9.97 8.25 1.00
CA GLU A 37 11.40 8.29 1.30
C GLU A 37 11.79 7.18 2.28
N ILE A 38 13.05 6.74 2.22
CA ILE A 38 13.59 5.77 3.16
C ILE A 38 13.71 6.45 4.52
N LEU A 39 13.05 5.89 5.53
CA LEU A 39 13.19 6.28 6.93
C LEU A 39 14.30 5.47 7.62
N ASP A 40 14.38 4.18 7.33
CA ASP A 40 15.36 3.26 7.93
C ASP A 40 15.79 2.21 6.89
N ASP A 41 17.07 2.30 6.49
CA ASP A 41 17.67 1.37 5.52
C ASP A 41 18.27 0.17 6.22
N ARG A 42 17.60 -0.97 6.11
CA ARG A 42 18.00 -2.25 6.71
C ARG A 42 18.47 -3.28 5.68
N ARG A 43 18.82 -2.85 4.45
CA ARG A 43 19.25 -3.76 3.39
C ARG A 43 20.55 -4.51 3.70
N SER A 44 21.40 -3.95 4.56
CA SER A 44 22.65 -4.57 5.04
C SER A 44 22.58 -5.09 6.47
N THR A 45 21.42 -5.04 7.11
CA THR A 45 21.24 -5.50 8.49
C THR A 45 21.28 -7.03 8.57
N VAL A 46 22.04 -7.56 9.52
CA VAL A 46 22.01 -9.00 9.83
C VAL A 46 20.81 -9.29 10.71
N TRP A 47 19.95 -10.19 10.25
CA TRP A 47 18.75 -10.56 11.00
C TRP A 47 19.12 -11.56 12.12
N PRO A 48 18.53 -11.43 13.32
CA PRO A 48 18.68 -12.42 14.39
C PRO A 48 18.24 -13.81 13.96
N ASP A 49 18.88 -14.84 14.49
CA ASP A 49 18.59 -16.23 14.11
C ASP A 49 17.19 -16.71 14.53
N ASP A 50 16.56 -16.05 15.51
CA ASP A 50 15.21 -16.37 15.99
C ASP A 50 14.11 -15.45 15.44
N GLN A 51 14.46 -14.56 14.52
CA GLN A 51 13.51 -13.58 13.96
C GLN A 51 12.25 -14.24 13.39
N GLY A 52 12.39 -15.41 12.75
CA GLY A 52 11.26 -16.14 12.18
C GLY A 52 10.29 -16.65 13.22
N ALA A 53 10.77 -17.09 14.37
CA ALA A 53 9.93 -17.61 15.44
C ALA A 53 8.96 -16.56 15.98
N PHE A 54 9.37 -15.29 16.01
CA PHE A 54 8.51 -14.17 16.41
C PHE A 54 7.27 -14.02 15.50
N PHE A 55 7.41 -14.30 14.20
CA PHE A 55 6.31 -14.27 13.24
C PHE A 55 5.61 -15.63 13.05
N GLY A 56 5.97 -16.66 13.81
CA GLY A 56 5.45 -18.01 13.62
C GLY A 56 5.94 -18.68 12.33
N LEU A 57 7.09 -18.25 11.82
CA LEU A 57 7.75 -18.76 10.62
C LEU A 57 8.93 -19.67 11.00
N ILE A 58 9.65 -20.17 10.00
CA ILE A 58 10.91 -20.90 10.23
C ILE A 58 11.91 -19.98 10.96
N PRO A 59 12.74 -20.50 11.89
CA PRO A 59 13.64 -19.67 12.68
C PRO A 59 14.61 -18.84 11.84
N ASP A 60 15.28 -19.45 10.87
CA ASP A 60 16.40 -18.86 10.13
C ASP A 60 15.97 -18.00 8.95
N ILE A 61 14.92 -17.19 9.09
CA ILE A 61 14.53 -16.26 8.03
C ILE A 61 15.61 -15.22 7.81
N LYS A 62 15.85 -14.90 6.54
CA LYS A 62 16.79 -13.86 6.12
C LYS A 62 16.11 -12.96 5.11
N GLY A 63 16.45 -11.69 5.14
CA GLY A 63 15.91 -10.73 4.19
C GLY A 63 16.73 -9.45 4.12
N ARG A 64 16.43 -8.66 3.11
CA ARG A 64 16.86 -7.27 2.96
C ARG A 64 15.63 -6.39 3.09
N ALA A 65 15.69 -5.31 3.84
CA ALA A 65 14.51 -4.51 4.10
C ALA A 65 14.81 -3.01 4.09
N ALA A 66 13.77 -2.21 3.88
CA ALA A 66 13.79 -0.78 4.13
C ALA A 66 12.41 -0.34 4.63
N LEU A 67 12.41 0.51 5.64
CA LEU A 67 11.21 1.18 6.11
C LEU A 67 11.08 2.52 5.40
N MET A 68 9.95 2.73 4.73
CA MET A 68 9.66 3.95 3.99
C MET A 68 8.48 4.70 4.61
N ARG A 69 8.51 6.03 4.50
CA ARG A 69 7.41 6.90 4.93
C ARG A 69 6.99 7.86 3.83
N LEU A 70 5.78 8.38 3.92
CA LEU A 70 5.32 9.48 3.08
C LEU A 70 5.52 10.80 3.86
N PRO A 71 6.45 11.70 3.46
CA PRO A 71 6.72 12.94 4.20
C PRO A 71 5.50 13.86 4.34
N ALA A 72 4.59 13.81 3.37
CA ALA A 72 3.33 14.56 3.38
C ALA A 72 2.35 14.08 4.48
N ASP A 73 2.52 12.86 4.98
CA ASP A 73 1.73 12.30 6.08
C ASP A 73 2.66 11.69 7.16
N PRO A 74 3.32 12.54 7.96
CA PRO A 74 4.34 12.09 8.91
C PRO A 74 3.82 11.19 10.04
N ASN A 75 2.50 11.16 10.26
CA ASN A 75 1.82 10.30 11.24
C ASN A 75 1.06 9.13 10.58
N GLY A 76 1.12 9.05 9.26
CA GLY A 76 0.50 7.97 8.49
C GLY A 76 1.24 6.65 8.61
N PRO A 77 0.65 5.57 8.09
CA PRO A 77 1.28 4.27 8.08
C PRO A 77 2.52 4.26 7.18
N MET A 78 3.53 3.51 7.59
CA MET A 78 4.76 3.30 6.82
C MET A 78 4.64 2.06 5.93
N LEU A 79 5.54 1.95 4.97
CA LEU A 79 5.73 0.75 4.15
C LEU A 79 7.03 0.07 4.61
N ASP A 80 6.94 -1.20 5.01
CA ASP A 80 8.11 -2.04 5.30
C ASP A 80 8.36 -2.94 4.09
N ILE A 81 9.30 -2.55 3.24
CA ILE A 81 9.66 -3.28 2.03
C ILE A 81 10.61 -4.40 2.42
N ILE A 82 10.24 -5.64 2.17
CA ILE A 82 11.05 -6.80 2.55
C ILE A 82 11.25 -7.73 1.34
N GLU A 83 12.49 -7.89 0.93
CA GLU A 83 12.95 -8.96 0.04
C GLU A 83 13.38 -10.16 0.86
N TRP A 84 12.55 -11.20 0.89
CA TRP A 84 12.85 -12.42 1.60
C TRP A 84 13.89 -13.27 0.84
N GLN A 85 15.00 -13.56 1.47
CA GLN A 85 16.04 -14.41 0.92
C GLN A 85 15.90 -15.86 1.38
N VAL A 86 15.42 -16.05 2.63
CA VAL A 86 15.09 -17.35 3.23
C VAL A 86 13.86 -17.19 4.12
N PRO A 87 12.75 -17.90 3.85
CA PRO A 87 12.45 -18.58 2.58
C PRO A 87 12.27 -17.58 1.45
N ARG A 88 12.60 -17.96 0.23
CA ARG A 88 12.33 -17.09 -0.92
C ARG A 88 10.83 -17.04 -1.18
N VAL A 89 10.29 -15.83 -1.31
CA VAL A 89 8.87 -15.63 -1.65
C VAL A 89 8.65 -15.90 -3.13
N ASP A 90 7.64 -16.70 -3.46
CA ASP A 90 7.19 -16.88 -4.84
C ASP A 90 6.19 -15.78 -5.22
N PHE A 91 6.39 -15.20 -6.39
CA PHE A 91 5.52 -14.18 -6.98
C PHE A 91 4.92 -14.74 -8.27
N PRO A 92 3.80 -15.46 -8.18
CA PRO A 92 3.14 -15.99 -9.37
C PRO A 92 2.73 -14.85 -10.29
N ALA A 93 2.68 -15.12 -11.59
CA ALA A 93 2.15 -14.18 -12.55
C ALA A 93 0.72 -13.79 -12.16
N ARG A 94 0.39 -12.50 -12.26
CA ARG A 94 -0.94 -12.00 -11.96
C ARG A 94 -1.98 -12.68 -12.87
N SER A 95 -3.02 -13.23 -12.26
CA SER A 95 -4.22 -13.69 -12.94
C SER A 95 -5.35 -12.67 -12.72
N PRO A 96 -6.14 -12.34 -13.74
CA PRO A 96 -7.32 -11.46 -13.57
C PRO A 96 -8.38 -12.05 -12.64
N GLU A 97 -8.31 -13.35 -12.35
CA GLU A 97 -9.22 -14.05 -11.43
C GLU A 97 -8.77 -13.92 -9.95
N VAL A 98 -7.56 -13.46 -9.72
CA VAL A 98 -7.02 -13.26 -8.35
C VAL A 98 -7.05 -11.79 -8.01
N VAL A 99 -7.81 -11.46 -6.95
CA VAL A 99 -7.84 -10.08 -6.44
C VAL A 99 -6.50 -9.78 -5.78
N PRO A 100 -5.71 -8.83 -6.30
CA PRO A 100 -4.44 -8.46 -5.70
C PRO A 100 -4.64 -7.67 -4.41
N ARG A 101 -3.57 -7.51 -3.63
CA ARG A 101 -3.56 -6.51 -2.56
C ARG A 101 -3.68 -5.11 -3.19
N VAL A 102 -4.49 -4.26 -2.59
CA VAL A 102 -4.66 -2.86 -3.01
C VAL A 102 -4.17 -1.94 -1.92
N LEU A 103 -3.34 -0.97 -2.29
CA LEU A 103 -2.93 0.14 -1.45
C LEU A 103 -3.50 1.42 -2.08
N ALA A 104 -4.31 2.15 -1.32
CA ALA A 104 -4.92 3.37 -1.80
C ALA A 104 -4.25 4.59 -1.17
N PHE A 105 -3.83 5.54 -2.02
CA PHE A 105 -3.21 6.80 -1.60
C PHE A 105 -4.05 7.97 -2.08
N ARG A 106 -4.32 8.90 -1.17
CA ARG A 106 -4.98 10.14 -1.52
C ARG A 106 -3.98 11.11 -2.12
N VAL A 107 -4.34 11.72 -3.25
CA VAL A 107 -3.55 12.76 -3.92
C VAL A 107 -4.42 13.99 -4.20
N GLU A 108 -3.81 15.16 -4.32
CA GLU A 108 -4.53 16.42 -4.58
C GLU A 108 -4.99 16.56 -6.04
N ASN A 109 -4.26 15.95 -6.99
CA ASN A 109 -4.54 16.05 -8.42
C ASN A 109 -4.16 14.74 -9.13
N VAL A 110 -5.13 13.84 -9.25
CA VAL A 110 -4.93 12.54 -9.90
C VAL A 110 -4.55 12.69 -11.37
N LYS A 111 -5.11 13.68 -12.08
CA LYS A 111 -4.81 13.86 -13.52
C LYS A 111 -3.35 14.25 -13.74
N ALA A 112 -2.82 15.15 -12.92
CA ALA A 112 -1.41 15.53 -12.98
C ALA A 112 -0.50 14.36 -12.58
N ALA A 113 -0.77 13.71 -11.44
CA ALA A 113 -0.03 12.55 -10.99
C ALA A 113 -0.01 11.43 -12.03
N PHE A 114 -1.15 11.13 -12.65
CA PHE A 114 -1.26 10.15 -13.73
C PHE A 114 -0.34 10.48 -14.92
N GLN A 115 -0.32 11.74 -15.37
CA GLN A 115 0.50 12.17 -16.49
C GLN A 115 1.99 12.09 -16.17
N GLU A 116 2.39 12.59 -15.00
CA GLU A 116 3.77 12.61 -14.55
C GLU A 116 4.32 11.20 -14.33
N LEU A 117 3.61 10.35 -13.59
CA LEU A 117 4.02 8.97 -13.32
C LEU A 117 4.09 8.15 -14.63
N ARG A 118 3.14 8.36 -15.54
CA ARG A 118 3.17 7.72 -16.86
C ARG A 118 4.38 8.16 -17.68
N ALA A 119 4.77 9.43 -17.64
CA ALA A 119 5.98 9.92 -18.29
C ALA A 119 7.26 9.33 -17.69
N LEU A 120 7.23 8.94 -16.40
CA LEU A 120 8.30 8.22 -15.71
C LEU A 120 8.27 6.70 -15.93
N GLY A 121 7.36 6.19 -16.77
CA GLY A 121 7.30 4.78 -17.15
C GLY A 121 6.32 3.94 -16.32
N VAL A 122 5.56 4.52 -15.38
CA VAL A 122 4.54 3.77 -14.63
C VAL A 122 3.39 3.37 -15.56
N THR A 123 3.05 2.09 -15.54
CA THR A 123 1.95 1.54 -16.35
C THR A 123 0.65 1.50 -15.54
N PHE A 124 -0.36 2.21 -16.01
CA PHE A 124 -1.68 2.23 -15.40
C PHE A 124 -2.60 1.18 -16.02
N THR A 125 -3.54 0.68 -15.23
CA THR A 125 -4.52 -0.34 -15.64
C THR A 125 -5.52 0.17 -16.67
N LYS A 126 -5.75 1.48 -16.73
CA LYS A 126 -6.60 2.15 -17.72
C LYS A 126 -5.84 3.27 -18.44
N PRO A 127 -6.23 3.61 -19.68
CA PRO A 127 -5.57 4.66 -20.45
C PRO A 127 -5.83 6.07 -19.93
N GLN A 128 -6.84 6.25 -19.07
CA GLN A 128 -7.24 7.51 -18.45
C GLN A 128 -7.77 7.27 -17.03
N PRO A 129 -7.67 8.27 -16.13
CA PRO A 129 -8.32 8.24 -14.83
C PRO A 129 -9.83 8.06 -14.94
N ASN A 130 -10.41 7.44 -13.94
CA ASN A 130 -11.83 7.24 -13.74
C ASN A 130 -12.40 8.41 -12.94
N GLU A 131 -13.58 8.89 -13.27
CA GLU A 131 -14.30 9.95 -12.54
C GLU A 131 -15.63 9.38 -12.03
N MET A 132 -15.97 9.66 -10.78
CA MET A 132 -17.23 9.25 -10.14
C MET A 132 -17.72 10.38 -9.21
N PRO A 133 -18.14 11.53 -9.78
CA PRO A 133 -18.53 12.72 -9.01
C PRO A 133 -19.75 12.47 -8.13
N GLU A 134 -20.65 11.57 -8.52
CA GLU A 134 -21.84 11.20 -7.74
C GLU A 134 -21.51 10.62 -6.36
N VAL A 135 -20.31 10.06 -6.20
CA VAL A 135 -19.81 9.53 -4.92
C VAL A 135 -18.68 10.36 -4.32
N GLY A 136 -18.45 11.57 -4.87
CA GLY A 136 -17.42 12.50 -4.37
C GLY A 136 -15.99 12.12 -4.74
N ILE A 137 -15.80 11.31 -5.79
CA ILE A 137 -14.48 10.98 -6.35
C ILE A 137 -14.26 11.86 -7.59
N VAL A 138 -13.38 12.85 -7.48
CA VAL A 138 -13.01 13.74 -8.58
C VAL A 138 -12.30 12.95 -9.67
N ALA A 139 -11.32 12.12 -9.28
CA ALA A 139 -10.65 11.20 -10.18
C ALA A 139 -9.99 10.06 -9.39
N SER A 140 -9.79 8.91 -10.04
CA SER A 140 -8.97 7.81 -9.53
C SER A 140 -8.24 7.11 -10.66
N ALA A 141 -7.07 6.55 -10.37
CA ALA A 141 -6.32 5.71 -11.30
C ALA A 141 -5.60 4.59 -10.53
N ALA A 142 -5.33 3.49 -11.22
CA ALA A 142 -4.61 2.37 -10.61
C ALA A 142 -3.44 1.92 -11.50
N CYS A 143 -2.31 1.64 -10.85
CA CYS A 143 -1.13 1.03 -11.46
C CYS A 143 -0.69 -0.18 -10.63
N GLU A 144 0.31 -0.91 -11.12
CA GLU A 144 0.91 -2.02 -10.38
C GLU A 144 2.30 -1.63 -9.89
N ASP A 145 2.61 -2.04 -8.65
CA ASP A 145 3.99 -2.03 -8.17
C ASP A 145 4.79 -3.20 -8.80
N PRO A 146 6.12 -3.25 -8.66
CA PRO A 146 6.95 -4.33 -9.21
C PRO A 146 6.58 -5.74 -8.72
N ASN A 147 5.80 -5.84 -7.64
CA ASN A 147 5.42 -7.11 -7.00
C ASN A 147 3.97 -7.54 -7.31
N GLY A 148 3.26 -6.77 -8.14
CA GLY A 148 1.88 -7.07 -8.54
C GLY A 148 0.82 -6.60 -7.54
N ASN A 149 1.17 -5.76 -6.56
CA ASN A 149 0.16 -5.07 -5.76
C ASN A 149 -0.46 -3.94 -6.59
N LEU A 150 -1.78 -3.73 -6.45
CA LEU A 150 -2.42 -2.57 -7.04
C LEU A 150 -2.20 -1.34 -6.15
N ILE A 151 -1.81 -0.27 -6.79
CA ILE A 151 -1.70 1.06 -6.20
C ILE A 151 -2.82 1.91 -6.79
N GLU A 152 -3.78 2.27 -5.96
CA GLU A 152 -4.81 3.23 -6.31
C GLU A 152 -4.39 4.63 -5.86
N ILE A 153 -4.43 5.59 -6.76
CA ILE A 153 -4.35 7.02 -6.44
C ILE A 153 -5.74 7.61 -6.58
N ILE A 154 -6.21 8.34 -5.56
CA ILE A 154 -7.58 8.84 -5.49
C ILE A 154 -7.60 10.31 -5.08
N GLU A 155 -8.39 11.11 -5.80
CA GLU A 155 -8.72 12.49 -5.48
C GLU A 155 -10.17 12.56 -5.06
N LEU A 156 -10.40 13.07 -3.86
CA LEU A 156 -11.75 13.29 -3.33
C LEU A 156 -12.13 14.76 -3.40
N GLU A 157 -13.42 15.04 -3.52
CA GLU A 157 -13.94 16.39 -3.39
C GLU A 157 -13.42 17.07 -2.11
N PRO A 158 -13.18 18.40 -2.16
CA PRO A 158 -12.73 19.15 -1.00
C PRO A 158 -13.61 18.93 0.23
N GLY A 159 -12.99 18.64 1.37
CA GLY A 159 -13.68 18.42 2.64
C GLY A 159 -14.14 16.97 2.87
N LEU A 160 -14.13 16.09 1.88
CA LEU A 160 -14.41 14.67 2.10
C LEU A 160 -13.18 13.94 2.66
N ARG A 161 -13.43 13.05 3.62
CA ARG A 161 -12.44 12.11 4.16
C ARG A 161 -12.50 10.73 3.49
N HIS A 162 -13.64 10.37 2.93
CA HIS A 162 -13.89 9.13 2.19
C HIS A 162 -14.98 9.37 1.13
N SER A 163 -15.02 8.49 0.13
CA SER A 163 -16.07 8.51 -0.89
C SER A 163 -17.46 8.19 -0.31
N LYS A 164 -18.50 8.56 -1.05
CA LYS A 164 -19.90 8.29 -0.69
C LYS A 164 -20.45 7.01 -1.33
N ILE A 165 -19.58 6.12 -1.84
CA ILE A 165 -19.98 4.89 -2.55
C ILE A 165 -21.03 4.10 -1.76
N GLY A 166 -20.79 3.85 -0.47
CA GLY A 166 -21.74 3.09 0.36
C GLY A 166 -23.05 3.82 0.67
N THR A 167 -23.17 5.11 0.32
CA THR A 167 -24.44 5.85 0.46
C THR A 167 -25.25 5.82 -0.83
N VAL A 168 -24.56 5.87 -1.98
CA VAL A 168 -25.19 5.96 -3.32
C VAL A 168 -25.58 4.59 -3.85
N TYR A 169 -24.74 3.59 -3.62
CA TYR A 169 -24.91 2.22 -4.15
C TYR A 169 -25.33 1.22 -3.07
N ARG A 170 -26.00 1.68 -2.01
CA ARG A 170 -26.59 0.76 -1.05
C ARG A 170 -27.79 0.08 -1.72
N GLU A 171 -27.83 -1.25 -1.68
CA GLU A 171 -29.05 -1.99 -2.02
C GLU A 171 -30.14 -1.54 -1.05
N ASP A 172 -31.28 -1.08 -1.58
CA ASP A 172 -32.44 -0.77 -0.75
C ASP A 172 -32.83 -2.06 -0.02
N GLU A 173 -32.82 -2.03 1.29
CA GLU A 173 -33.36 -3.08 2.13
C GLU A 173 -34.87 -3.15 1.82
N GLY A 174 -35.24 -4.02 0.86
CA GLY A 174 -36.62 -4.29 0.50
C GLY A 174 -37.33 -5.20 1.52
#